data_8f05cd37c9bb87160de4d4f84634c86b
#
_entry.id   8f05cd37c9bb87160de4d4f84634c86b
#
_cell.length_a   1.000
_cell.length_b   1.000
_cell.length_c   1.000
_cell.angle_alpha   90.00
_cell.angle_beta   90.00
_cell.angle_gamma   90.00
#
_symmetry.space_group_name_H-M   'P 1'
#
loop_
_entity.id
_entity.type
_entity.pdbx_description
1 polymer ?
#
loop_
_entity_poly.entity_id
_entity_poly.type
_entity_poly.pdbx_seq_one_letter_code
_entity_poly.pdbx_strand_id
1 'polypeptide(L)'
;MKSLIVRHGRVLLEGRFVAADLASAEGMVVAPAAVGGVAGVVEADGLLVAPGYVDLQCNGGLGIDLAGEPERLWELAALLPRFGVTAWLPTIVSSPPGVVERAIETLAAGPPARWQGAVPLGLHLEGPFLSPHQPGAHPAALLRPPTLAAIEGWTRHGGVAVVTLAPEMPGAIEVIEALVERQVVVSLGHTLATAAEATAAVAAGASWVTHLFNAMAPLHHRAPGLVGVALADDRLRVGLIPDGIHLHPPIVALAQRALGARLTIVTDAVGALGMPGGTQRLGRREVTVGDDGVRLADGTLAGSNLSMDQGVRNLVAFTGCPPSVALHAAATAPAAVLGDTTRGTLSPGARADAVLLTEDLHLVATIVGGVVLHDSR
;
A
#
# COMPACT_ATOMS: atom_id res chain seq x y z
N MET A 1 27.77 -6.32 13.76
CA MET A 1 27.17 -6.20 12.42
C MET A 1 26.23 -7.38 12.27
N LYS A 2 24.95 -7.12 11.94
CA LYS A 2 23.99 -8.20 11.68
C LYS A 2 24.08 -8.56 10.20
N SER A 3 24.63 -9.71 9.88
CA SER A 3 24.63 -10.30 8.55
C SER A 3 23.74 -11.53 8.53
N LEU A 4 23.04 -11.74 7.40
CA LEU A 4 22.14 -12.85 7.18
C LEU A 4 22.41 -13.43 5.78
N ILE A 5 22.33 -14.76 5.68
CA ILE A 5 22.35 -15.46 4.39
C ILE A 5 21.10 -16.33 4.34
N VAL A 6 20.29 -16.16 3.30
CA VAL A 6 19.22 -17.08 2.91
C VAL A 6 19.78 -18.02 1.87
N ARG A 7 19.78 -19.33 2.16
CA ARG A 7 20.43 -20.35 1.33
C ARG A 7 19.42 -21.25 0.63
N HIS A 8 19.84 -21.79 -0.50
CA HIS A 8 19.13 -22.82 -1.25
C HIS A 8 17.73 -22.41 -1.74
N GLY A 9 17.44 -21.11 -1.74
CA GLY A 9 16.18 -20.57 -2.23
C GLY A 9 16.19 -20.31 -3.74
N ARG A 10 15.01 -20.07 -4.28
CA ARG A 10 14.85 -19.49 -5.63
C ARG A 10 14.53 -18.01 -5.50
N VAL A 11 15.54 -17.17 -5.77
CA VAL A 11 15.46 -15.70 -5.61
C VAL A 11 14.86 -15.07 -6.86
N LEU A 12 13.91 -14.17 -6.67
CA LEU A 12 13.31 -13.37 -7.76
C LEU A 12 14.25 -12.24 -8.15
N LEU A 13 14.92 -12.41 -9.29
CA LEU A 13 15.82 -11.44 -9.89
C LEU A 13 15.34 -11.12 -11.31
N GLU A 14 15.19 -9.85 -11.64
CA GLU A 14 14.78 -9.38 -12.98
C GLU A 14 13.52 -10.10 -13.53
N GLY A 15 12.55 -10.32 -12.65
CA GLY A 15 11.28 -10.97 -13.01
C GLY A 15 11.33 -12.50 -13.14
N ARG A 16 12.44 -13.16 -12.81
CA ARG A 16 12.63 -14.61 -12.89
C ARG A 16 13.14 -15.18 -11.57
N PHE A 17 12.69 -16.38 -11.24
CA PHE A 17 13.23 -17.12 -10.10
C PHE A 17 14.49 -17.90 -10.49
N VAL A 18 15.59 -17.61 -9.80
CA VAL A 18 16.91 -18.21 -10.04
C VAL A 18 17.39 -18.88 -8.75
N ALA A 19 17.93 -20.09 -8.83
CA ALA A 19 18.58 -20.72 -7.69
C ALA A 19 19.82 -19.90 -7.29
N ALA A 20 19.73 -19.25 -6.14
CA ALA A 20 20.78 -18.38 -5.63
C ALA A 20 20.65 -18.19 -4.12
N ASP A 21 21.76 -17.85 -3.46
CA ASP A 21 21.75 -17.38 -2.08
C ASP A 21 21.51 -15.86 -2.06
N LEU A 22 20.67 -15.39 -1.12
CA LEU A 22 20.50 -13.97 -0.83
C LEU A 22 21.29 -13.62 0.43
N ALA A 23 22.23 -12.69 0.32
CA ALA A 23 23.06 -12.27 1.45
C ALA A 23 22.80 -10.80 1.81
N SER A 24 22.85 -10.50 3.10
CA SER A 24 22.73 -9.14 3.60
C SER A 24 23.76 -8.81 4.67
N ALA A 25 24.17 -7.55 4.67
CA ALA A 25 24.98 -6.95 5.73
C ALA A 25 24.46 -5.54 6.01
N GLU A 26 24.35 -5.19 7.28
CA GLU A 26 23.87 -3.86 7.73
C GLU A 26 22.52 -3.44 7.14
N GLY A 27 21.63 -4.42 6.93
CA GLY A 27 20.29 -4.19 6.40
C GLY A 27 20.19 -4.01 4.87
N MET A 28 21.32 -4.18 4.16
CA MET A 28 21.38 -4.06 2.71
C MET A 28 21.75 -5.40 2.07
N VAL A 29 21.23 -5.64 0.87
CA VAL A 29 21.63 -6.80 0.05
C VAL A 29 23.07 -6.61 -0.43
N VAL A 30 23.86 -7.64 -0.25
CA VAL A 30 25.26 -7.67 -0.69
C VAL A 30 25.56 -8.95 -1.48
N ALA A 31 26.65 -8.99 -2.21
CA ALA A 31 27.11 -10.24 -2.80
C ALA A 31 27.43 -11.27 -1.69
N PRO A 32 27.05 -12.56 -1.82
CA PRO A 32 27.31 -13.56 -0.78
C PRO A 32 28.76 -13.65 -0.32
N ALA A 33 29.72 -13.46 -1.23
CA ALA A 33 31.14 -13.42 -0.93
C ALA A 33 31.58 -12.22 -0.07
N ALA A 34 30.75 -11.19 0.04
CA ALA A 34 31.04 -10.00 0.86
C ALA A 34 30.64 -10.18 2.34
N VAL A 35 29.92 -11.23 2.69
CA VAL A 35 29.54 -11.52 4.06
C VAL A 35 30.74 -12.17 4.80
N GLY A 36 31.38 -11.36 5.65
CA GLY A 36 32.46 -11.81 6.51
C GLY A 36 31.97 -12.19 7.91
N GLY A 37 32.57 -13.19 8.53
CA GLY A 37 32.29 -13.59 9.91
C GLY A 37 31.08 -14.51 10.08
N VAL A 38 30.51 -14.55 11.31
CA VAL A 38 29.36 -15.40 11.62
C VAL A 38 28.08 -14.68 11.19
N ALA A 39 27.47 -15.13 10.09
CA ALA A 39 26.16 -14.69 9.66
C ALA A 39 25.06 -15.58 10.25
N GLY A 40 23.89 -15.02 10.50
CA GLY A 40 22.67 -15.81 10.65
C GLY A 40 22.38 -16.55 9.33
N VAL A 41 21.88 -17.77 9.41
CA VAL A 41 21.51 -18.55 8.22
C VAL A 41 20.02 -18.87 8.27
N VAL A 42 19.33 -18.68 7.15
CA VAL A 42 17.95 -19.08 6.91
C VAL A 42 17.98 -20.08 5.76
N GLU A 43 17.60 -21.32 6.03
CA GLU A 43 17.45 -22.30 4.96
C GLU A 43 16.12 -22.09 4.23
N ALA A 44 16.17 -22.04 2.91
CA ALA A 44 15.03 -21.76 2.03
C ALA A 44 14.84 -22.85 0.97
N ASP A 45 15.21 -24.09 1.31
CA ASP A 45 15.02 -25.24 0.41
C ASP A 45 13.57 -25.35 -0.03
N GLY A 46 13.33 -25.39 -1.36
CA GLY A 46 12.00 -25.45 -1.94
C GLY A 46 11.18 -24.18 -1.81
N LEU A 47 11.76 -23.06 -1.33
CA LEU A 47 11.06 -21.79 -1.18
C LEU A 47 11.43 -20.78 -2.26
N LEU A 48 10.47 -19.93 -2.57
CA LEU A 48 10.66 -18.72 -3.36
C LEU A 48 11.10 -17.59 -2.43
N VAL A 49 12.08 -16.81 -2.85
CA VAL A 49 12.56 -15.62 -2.14
C VAL A 49 12.26 -14.41 -3.02
N ALA A 50 11.41 -13.51 -2.55
CA ALA A 50 10.98 -12.34 -3.29
C ALA A 50 11.18 -11.06 -2.47
N PRO A 51 11.18 -9.86 -3.10
CA PRO A 51 11.19 -8.61 -2.37
C PRO A 51 10.03 -8.52 -1.39
N GLY A 52 10.27 -7.95 -0.21
CA GLY A 52 9.25 -7.69 0.78
C GLY A 52 8.16 -6.76 0.26
N TYR A 53 6.93 -6.96 0.71
CA TYR A 53 5.78 -6.21 0.24
C TYR A 53 5.79 -4.76 0.74
N VAL A 54 5.28 -3.86 -0.09
CA VAL A 54 5.09 -2.45 0.21
C VAL A 54 3.60 -2.12 0.09
N ASP A 55 2.94 -1.80 1.20
CA ASP A 55 1.52 -1.46 1.20
C ASP A 55 1.33 0.07 1.24
N LEU A 56 0.78 0.64 0.17
CA LEU A 56 0.57 2.09 0.05
C LEU A 56 -0.73 2.59 0.69
N GLN A 57 -1.58 1.69 1.19
CA GLN A 57 -2.86 2.04 1.79
C GLN A 57 -3.24 1.02 2.85
N CYS A 58 -2.97 1.35 4.12
CA CYS A 58 -3.32 0.53 5.27
C CYS A 58 -3.76 1.44 6.42
N ASN A 59 -5.06 1.40 6.74
CA ASN A 59 -5.70 2.25 7.75
C ASN A 59 -5.63 1.65 9.15
N GLY A 60 -5.35 0.35 9.25
CA GLY A 60 -5.33 -0.37 10.51
C GLY A 60 -5.10 -1.87 10.34
N GLY A 61 -5.14 -2.58 11.45
CA GLY A 61 -5.02 -4.04 11.52
C GLY A 61 -4.91 -4.52 12.96
N LEU A 62 -5.27 -5.78 13.20
CA LEU A 62 -5.10 -6.45 14.49
C LEU A 62 -5.72 -5.67 15.68
N GLY A 63 -6.89 -5.06 15.44
CA GLY A 63 -7.62 -4.26 16.41
C GLY A 63 -7.11 -2.82 16.57
N ILE A 64 -6.13 -2.39 15.77
CA ILE A 64 -5.62 -1.02 15.76
C ILE A 64 -6.24 -0.26 14.61
N ASP A 65 -6.79 0.93 14.88
CA ASP A 65 -7.37 1.85 13.90
C ASP A 65 -6.66 3.21 13.97
N LEU A 66 -5.91 3.55 12.93
CA LEU A 66 -5.08 4.76 12.92
C LEU A 66 -5.88 6.06 12.84
N ALA A 67 -7.11 6.04 12.35
CA ALA A 67 -7.97 7.22 12.37
C ALA A 67 -8.47 7.56 13.80
N GLY A 68 -8.52 6.56 14.68
CA GLY A 68 -8.83 6.73 16.10
C GLY A 68 -7.60 6.90 16.99
N GLU A 69 -6.56 6.11 16.73
CA GLU A 69 -5.39 5.93 17.58
C GLU A 69 -4.07 6.02 16.77
N PRO A 70 -3.77 7.18 16.13
CA PRO A 70 -2.57 7.33 15.30
C PRO A 70 -1.26 7.11 16.09
N GLU A 71 -1.29 7.26 17.40
CA GLU A 71 -0.17 7.03 18.32
C GLU A 71 0.28 5.56 18.33
N ARG A 72 -0.60 4.61 17.92
CA ARG A 72 -0.29 3.18 17.85
C ARG A 72 0.34 2.75 16.52
N LEU A 73 0.74 3.71 15.67
CA LEU A 73 1.37 3.46 14.37
C LEU A 73 2.54 2.47 14.47
N TRP A 74 3.45 2.67 15.44
CA TRP A 74 4.62 1.81 15.61
C TRP A 74 4.27 0.42 16.15
N GLU A 75 3.17 0.29 16.90
CA GLU A 75 2.65 -1.00 17.33
C GLU A 75 2.12 -1.79 16.14
N LEU A 76 1.29 -1.18 15.30
CA LEU A 76 0.80 -1.81 14.08
C LEU A 76 1.95 -2.19 13.15
N ALA A 77 2.92 -1.30 12.95
CA ALA A 77 4.08 -1.53 12.11
C ALA A 77 4.90 -2.76 12.55
N ALA A 78 4.98 -3.05 13.87
CA ALA A 78 5.64 -4.23 14.39
C ALA A 78 4.89 -5.54 14.07
N LEU A 79 3.60 -5.47 13.77
CA LEU A 79 2.74 -6.62 13.51
C LEU A 79 2.62 -6.96 12.01
N LEU A 80 2.79 -5.98 11.12
CA LEU A 80 2.61 -6.13 9.68
C LEU A 80 3.54 -7.16 8.99
N PRO A 81 4.75 -7.46 9.49
CA PRO A 81 5.57 -8.54 8.92
C PRO A 81 4.91 -9.91 8.91
N ARG A 82 3.87 -10.16 9.72
CA ARG A 82 3.04 -11.38 9.68
C ARG A 82 2.32 -11.59 8.35
N PHE A 83 2.17 -10.53 7.57
CA PHE A 83 1.51 -10.51 6.26
C PHE A 83 2.49 -10.23 5.11
N GLY A 84 3.80 -10.36 5.36
CA GLY A 84 4.86 -10.11 4.36
C GLY A 84 5.18 -8.64 4.11
N VAL A 85 4.54 -7.71 4.82
CA VAL A 85 4.76 -6.27 4.65
C VAL A 85 6.06 -5.87 5.33
N THR A 86 6.97 -5.28 4.57
CA THR A 86 8.27 -4.80 5.04
C THR A 86 8.37 -3.27 5.08
N ALA A 87 7.52 -2.62 4.28
CA ALA A 87 7.36 -1.17 4.28
C ALA A 87 5.90 -0.82 3.94
N TRP A 88 5.43 0.36 4.39
CA TRP A 88 4.05 0.73 4.24
C TRP A 88 3.79 2.22 4.39
N LEU A 89 2.59 2.67 4.04
CA LEU A 89 2.08 3.98 4.36
C LEU A 89 0.94 3.85 5.38
N PRO A 90 1.16 4.24 6.65
CA PRO A 90 0.06 4.50 7.57
C PRO A 90 -0.95 5.45 6.92
N THR A 91 -2.19 4.99 6.74
CA THR A 91 -3.22 5.74 6.05
C THR A 91 -4.18 6.37 7.04
N ILE A 92 -4.37 7.68 6.93
CA ILE A 92 -5.32 8.44 7.74
C ILE A 92 -6.46 8.88 6.83
N VAL A 93 -7.64 8.29 7.03
CA VAL A 93 -8.87 8.69 6.34
C VAL A 93 -9.34 10.05 6.83
N SER A 94 -10.32 10.66 6.13
CA SER A 94 -10.93 11.93 6.56
C SER A 94 -11.32 11.88 8.04
N SER A 95 -10.62 12.62 8.86
CA SER A 95 -10.66 12.57 10.33
C SER A 95 -10.91 13.95 10.94
N PRO A 96 -11.38 14.02 12.19
CA PRO A 96 -11.48 15.29 12.91
C PRO A 96 -10.13 16.05 12.98
N PRO A 97 -10.15 17.38 13.16
CA PRO A 97 -8.93 18.16 13.36
C PRO A 97 -8.03 17.56 14.46
N GLY A 98 -6.72 17.64 14.26
CA GLY A 98 -5.69 17.15 15.18
C GLY A 98 -5.29 15.68 14.99
N VAL A 99 -6.05 14.86 14.24
CA VAL A 99 -5.66 13.46 14.01
C VAL A 99 -4.44 13.37 13.08
N VAL A 100 -4.45 14.14 11.99
CA VAL A 100 -3.34 14.17 11.04
C VAL A 100 -2.08 14.71 11.71
N GLU A 101 -2.20 15.77 12.48
CA GLU A 101 -1.10 16.37 13.23
C GLU A 101 -0.47 15.37 14.21
N ARG A 102 -1.28 14.64 15.00
CA ARG A 102 -0.78 13.58 15.89
C ARG A 102 -0.12 12.44 15.14
N ALA A 103 -0.64 12.05 13.96
CA ALA A 103 0.00 11.03 13.13
C ALA A 103 1.38 11.49 12.63
N ILE A 104 1.49 12.75 12.19
CA ILE A 104 2.77 13.37 11.77
C ILE A 104 3.74 13.42 12.97
N GLU A 105 3.29 13.87 14.12
CA GLU A 105 4.10 13.93 15.35
C GLU A 105 4.58 12.53 15.77
N THR A 106 3.71 11.53 15.74
CA THR A 106 4.05 10.14 16.07
C THR A 106 5.11 9.58 15.10
N LEU A 107 4.95 9.85 13.80
CA LEU A 107 5.93 9.44 12.80
C LEU A 107 7.28 10.16 12.99
N ALA A 108 7.25 11.47 13.24
CA ALA A 108 8.43 12.30 13.44
C ALA A 108 9.19 11.96 14.73
N ALA A 109 8.50 11.55 15.79
CA ALA A 109 9.11 11.08 17.04
C ALA A 109 9.92 9.78 16.84
N GLY A 110 9.67 9.05 15.75
CA GLY A 110 10.34 7.79 15.46
C GLY A 110 9.89 6.61 16.31
N PRO A 111 10.43 5.42 16.06
CA PRO A 111 10.05 4.21 16.76
C PRO A 111 10.57 4.17 18.20
N PRO A 112 9.90 3.40 19.08
CA PRO A 112 10.42 3.10 20.42
C PRO A 112 11.80 2.43 20.36
N ALA A 113 12.58 2.52 21.44
CA ALA A 113 13.90 1.90 21.53
C ALA A 113 13.82 0.38 21.26
N ARG A 114 14.73 -0.12 20.44
CA ARG A 114 14.81 -1.54 19.99
C ARG A 114 13.60 -2.02 19.18
N TRP A 115 12.77 -1.11 18.68
CA TRP A 115 11.65 -1.45 17.82
C TRP A 115 12.11 -2.20 16.55
N GLN A 116 11.28 -3.12 16.08
CA GLN A 116 11.43 -3.85 14.82
C GLN A 116 10.05 -4.01 14.18
N GLY A 117 9.96 -3.84 12.87
CA GLY A 117 8.68 -3.92 12.16
C GLY A 117 8.80 -3.49 10.70
N ALA A 118 7.67 -3.40 10.03
CA ALA A 118 7.53 -2.83 8.70
C ALA A 118 7.79 -1.32 8.74
N VAL A 119 8.66 -0.82 7.87
CA VAL A 119 9.10 0.59 7.90
C VAL A 119 8.03 1.51 7.35
N PRO A 120 7.51 2.49 8.13
CA PRO A 120 6.65 3.53 7.59
C PRO A 120 7.44 4.43 6.64
N LEU A 121 6.91 4.64 5.42
CA LEU A 121 7.56 5.46 4.39
C LEU A 121 7.00 6.87 4.30
N GLY A 122 6.28 7.31 5.29
CA GLY A 122 5.47 8.52 5.37
C GLY A 122 4.00 8.18 5.52
N LEU A 123 3.14 9.18 5.63
CA LEU A 123 1.70 9.02 5.74
C LEU A 123 1.04 9.05 4.36
N HIS A 124 -0.02 8.28 4.21
CA HIS A 124 -1.01 8.47 3.16
C HIS A 124 -2.22 9.18 3.78
N LEU A 125 -2.54 10.38 3.33
CA LEU A 125 -3.72 11.13 3.76
C LEU A 125 -4.83 10.92 2.73
N GLU A 126 -5.82 10.10 3.07
CA GLU A 126 -6.96 9.84 2.21
C GLU A 126 -8.08 10.83 2.51
N GLY A 127 -8.15 11.88 1.71
CA GLY A 127 -9.00 13.04 1.96
C GLY A 127 -8.34 14.07 2.91
N PRO A 128 -9.11 15.05 3.39
CA PRO A 128 -10.57 15.22 3.33
C PRO A 128 -11.10 15.85 2.01
N PHE A 129 -10.30 15.99 0.99
CA PHE A 129 -10.59 16.69 -0.27
C PHE A 129 -11.28 15.76 -1.27
N LEU A 130 -12.29 15.02 -0.82
CA LEU A 130 -13.01 14.01 -1.59
C LEU A 130 -14.37 14.53 -2.07
N SER A 131 -14.90 13.94 -3.12
CA SER A 131 -16.24 14.26 -3.62
C SER A 131 -17.31 13.92 -2.57
N PRO A 132 -18.19 14.84 -2.21
CA PRO A 132 -19.30 14.57 -1.30
C PRO A 132 -20.31 13.58 -1.91
N HIS A 133 -20.25 13.34 -3.22
CA HIS A 133 -21.08 12.37 -3.93
C HIS A 133 -20.46 10.96 -3.99
N GLN A 134 -19.18 10.83 -3.63
CA GLN A 134 -18.46 9.55 -3.57
C GLN A 134 -17.71 9.39 -2.23
N PRO A 135 -18.39 9.61 -1.09
CA PRO A 135 -17.73 9.61 0.20
C PRO A 135 -17.21 8.22 0.61
N GLY A 136 -17.79 7.14 0.06
CA GLY A 136 -17.52 5.79 0.58
C GLY A 136 -17.75 5.72 2.09
N ALA A 137 -16.78 5.19 2.83
CA ALA A 137 -16.83 5.11 4.29
C ALA A 137 -16.41 6.41 5.01
N HIS A 138 -16.00 7.46 4.29
CA HIS A 138 -15.61 8.72 4.93
C HIS A 138 -16.82 9.46 5.51
N PRO A 139 -16.72 10.07 6.70
CA PRO A 139 -17.79 10.88 7.26
C PRO A 139 -18.01 12.14 6.40
N ALA A 140 -19.18 12.26 5.78
CA ALA A 140 -19.50 13.36 4.86
C ALA A 140 -19.30 14.74 5.49
N ALA A 141 -19.55 14.88 6.80
CA ALA A 141 -19.35 16.13 7.54
C ALA A 141 -17.88 16.59 7.65
N LEU A 142 -16.92 15.71 7.36
CA LEU A 142 -15.48 16.03 7.39
C LEU A 142 -14.92 16.36 6.00
N LEU A 143 -15.70 16.11 4.94
CA LEU A 143 -15.26 16.42 3.58
C LEU A 143 -15.31 17.92 3.33
N ARG A 144 -14.31 18.42 2.62
CA ARG A 144 -14.19 19.86 2.31
C ARG A 144 -13.42 20.06 1.01
N PRO A 145 -13.62 21.20 0.33
CA PRO A 145 -12.80 21.55 -0.83
C PRO A 145 -11.32 21.69 -0.45
N PRO A 146 -10.40 21.30 -1.35
CA PRO A 146 -8.97 21.53 -1.18
C PRO A 146 -8.64 23.01 -1.24
N THR A 147 -7.72 23.45 -0.36
CA THR A 147 -7.16 24.81 -0.35
C THR A 147 -5.68 24.77 0.00
N LEU A 148 -4.89 25.74 -0.44
CA LEU A 148 -3.46 25.84 -0.10
C LEU A 148 -3.24 25.95 1.41
N ALA A 149 -4.11 26.66 2.13
CA ALA A 149 -4.04 26.77 3.58
C ALA A 149 -4.29 25.43 4.29
N ALA A 150 -5.13 24.57 3.71
CA ALA A 150 -5.44 23.27 4.32
C ALA A 150 -4.30 22.25 4.20
N ILE A 151 -3.33 22.49 3.33
CA ILE A 151 -2.14 21.66 3.12
C ILE A 151 -0.86 22.33 3.63
N GLU A 152 -0.99 23.37 4.45
CA GLU A 152 0.16 23.99 5.08
C GLU A 152 0.93 22.96 5.92
N GLY A 153 2.25 22.85 5.71
CA GLY A 153 3.09 21.84 6.37
C GLY A 153 3.05 20.44 5.75
N TRP A 154 2.15 20.15 4.81
CA TRP A 154 2.16 18.85 4.13
C TRP A 154 3.27 18.80 3.08
N THR A 155 4.34 18.14 3.42
CA THR A 155 5.51 17.95 2.55
C THR A 155 6.04 16.53 2.70
N ARG A 156 6.76 16.05 1.71
CA ARG A 156 7.43 14.74 1.79
C ARG A 156 8.39 14.67 2.98
N HIS A 157 9.15 15.72 3.20
CA HIS A 157 10.09 15.82 4.33
C HIS A 157 9.35 15.92 5.68
N GLY A 158 8.17 16.53 5.69
CA GLY A 158 7.29 16.62 6.86
C GLY A 158 6.52 15.34 7.16
N GLY A 159 6.80 14.24 6.45
CA GLY A 159 6.21 12.94 6.71
C GLY A 159 4.96 12.61 5.90
N VAL A 160 4.47 13.49 5.01
CA VAL A 160 3.34 13.19 4.12
C VAL A 160 3.87 12.65 2.79
N ALA A 161 3.58 11.37 2.51
CA ALA A 161 4.06 10.71 1.30
C ALA A 161 3.06 10.75 0.15
N VAL A 162 1.79 10.55 0.45
CA VAL A 162 0.69 10.47 -0.51
C VAL A 162 -0.51 11.28 0.00
N VAL A 163 -1.20 11.96 -0.90
CA VAL A 163 -2.51 12.58 -0.63
C VAL A 163 -3.50 12.12 -1.69
N THR A 164 -4.62 11.53 -1.26
CA THR A 164 -5.75 11.20 -2.15
C THR A 164 -6.77 12.34 -2.14
N LEU A 165 -7.15 12.78 -3.35
CA LEU A 165 -8.17 13.81 -3.54
C LEU A 165 -9.00 13.58 -4.80
N ALA A 166 -10.17 14.25 -4.85
CA ALA A 166 -11.07 14.27 -6.00
C ALA A 166 -10.74 15.49 -6.88
N PRO A 167 -10.35 15.28 -8.15
CA PRO A 167 -9.84 16.37 -9.00
C PRO A 167 -10.91 17.33 -9.50
N GLU A 168 -12.20 16.96 -9.45
CA GLU A 168 -13.33 17.85 -9.79
C GLU A 168 -13.64 18.87 -8.70
N MET A 169 -13.04 18.74 -7.51
CA MET A 169 -13.30 19.65 -6.41
C MET A 169 -12.72 21.05 -6.72
N PRO A 170 -13.44 22.14 -6.40
CA PRO A 170 -12.91 23.50 -6.60
C PRO A 170 -11.59 23.70 -5.86
N GLY A 171 -10.56 24.18 -6.56
CA GLY A 171 -9.20 24.38 -6.02
C GLY A 171 -8.29 23.14 -6.10
N ALA A 172 -8.78 22.00 -6.62
CA ALA A 172 -8.01 20.76 -6.66
C ALA A 172 -6.74 20.88 -7.49
N ILE A 173 -6.78 21.49 -8.66
CA ILE A 173 -5.60 21.60 -9.55
C ILE A 173 -4.49 22.39 -8.87
N GLU A 174 -4.79 23.54 -8.27
CA GLU A 174 -3.83 24.36 -7.54
C GLU A 174 -3.20 23.60 -6.36
N VAL A 175 -4.00 22.81 -5.63
CA VAL A 175 -3.51 21.99 -4.54
C VAL A 175 -2.66 20.82 -5.04
N ILE A 176 -3.02 20.19 -6.18
CA ILE A 176 -2.21 19.15 -6.83
C ILE A 176 -0.82 19.71 -7.16
N GLU A 177 -0.75 20.82 -7.86
CA GLU A 177 0.52 21.47 -8.22
C GLU A 177 1.38 21.76 -6.99
N ALA A 178 0.80 22.35 -5.94
CA ALA A 178 1.50 22.65 -4.70
C ALA A 178 1.99 21.41 -3.94
N LEU A 179 1.24 20.31 -3.94
CA LEU A 179 1.67 19.03 -3.32
C LEU A 179 2.82 18.40 -4.12
N VAL A 180 2.75 18.41 -5.44
CA VAL A 180 3.80 17.90 -6.32
C VAL A 180 5.11 18.69 -6.14
N GLU A 181 5.06 20.02 -6.08
CA GLU A 181 6.22 20.85 -5.75
C GLU A 181 6.86 20.48 -4.39
N ARG A 182 6.04 20.03 -3.44
CA ARG A 182 6.47 19.57 -2.10
C ARG A 182 6.89 18.09 -2.07
N GLN A 183 7.03 17.49 -3.26
CA GLN A 183 7.43 16.09 -3.44
C GLN A 183 6.44 15.07 -2.82
N VAL A 184 5.18 15.47 -2.64
CA VAL A 184 4.09 14.58 -2.21
C VAL A 184 3.45 13.95 -3.43
N VAL A 185 3.29 12.63 -3.43
CA VAL A 185 2.57 11.92 -4.49
C VAL A 185 1.09 12.26 -4.39
N VAL A 186 0.51 12.73 -5.50
CA VAL A 186 -0.93 12.98 -5.55
C VAL A 186 -1.63 11.78 -6.18
N SER A 187 -2.60 11.25 -5.44
CA SER A 187 -3.48 10.18 -5.87
C SER A 187 -4.89 10.70 -6.14
N LEU A 188 -5.50 10.18 -7.18
CA LEU A 188 -6.89 10.50 -7.53
C LEU A 188 -7.83 9.38 -7.03
N GLY A 189 -8.89 9.75 -6.32
CA GLY A 189 -9.86 8.81 -5.79
C GLY A 189 -11.07 9.49 -5.18
N HIS A 190 -12.10 8.70 -4.82
CA HIS A 190 -13.36 9.21 -4.25
C HIS A 190 -13.97 10.35 -5.06
N THR A 191 -14.26 10.09 -6.34
CA THR A 191 -14.45 11.14 -7.36
C THR A 191 -15.54 10.79 -8.38
N LEU A 192 -16.23 11.78 -8.86
CA LEU A 192 -17.07 11.74 -10.07
C LEU A 192 -16.40 12.44 -11.26
N ALA A 193 -15.09 12.69 -11.20
CA ALA A 193 -14.37 13.41 -12.23
C ALA A 193 -14.65 12.88 -13.64
N THR A 194 -14.90 13.79 -14.55
CA THR A 194 -14.91 13.52 -15.98
C THR A 194 -13.51 13.13 -16.46
N ALA A 195 -13.41 12.54 -17.64
CA ALA A 195 -12.11 12.27 -18.25
C ALA A 195 -11.26 13.54 -18.46
N ALA A 196 -11.89 14.67 -18.73
CA ALA A 196 -11.21 15.94 -18.91
C ALA A 196 -10.60 16.45 -17.59
N GLU A 197 -11.35 16.38 -16.48
CA GLU A 197 -10.86 16.77 -15.15
C GLU A 197 -9.76 15.84 -14.68
N ALA A 198 -9.92 14.52 -14.86
CA ALA A 198 -8.87 13.55 -14.54
C ALA A 198 -7.58 13.79 -15.36
N THR A 199 -7.71 14.07 -16.67
CA THR A 199 -6.56 14.38 -17.54
C THR A 199 -5.88 15.70 -17.13
N ALA A 200 -6.64 16.71 -16.71
CA ALA A 200 -6.09 17.96 -16.20
C ALA A 200 -5.30 17.73 -14.89
N ALA A 201 -5.81 16.90 -13.98
CA ALA A 201 -5.10 16.53 -12.75
C ALA A 201 -3.79 15.77 -13.02
N VAL A 202 -3.77 14.86 -14.01
CA VAL A 202 -2.54 14.19 -14.46
C VAL A 202 -1.55 15.19 -15.06
N ALA A 203 -2.04 16.16 -15.83
CA ALA A 203 -1.18 17.23 -16.37
C ALA A 203 -0.61 18.13 -15.26
N ALA A 204 -1.32 18.33 -14.15
CA ALA A 204 -0.87 19.03 -12.95
C ALA A 204 0.09 18.20 -12.08
N GLY A 205 0.31 16.91 -12.41
CA GLY A 205 1.30 16.05 -11.77
C GLY A 205 0.75 14.93 -10.88
N ALA A 206 -0.58 14.71 -10.84
CA ALA A 206 -1.13 13.52 -10.20
C ALA A 206 -0.61 12.25 -10.90
N SER A 207 -0.13 11.26 -10.13
CA SER A 207 0.60 10.12 -10.67
C SER A 207 0.13 8.75 -10.16
N TRP A 208 -0.82 8.72 -9.22
CA TRP A 208 -1.37 7.50 -8.70
C TRP A 208 -2.91 7.56 -8.66
N VAL A 209 -3.55 6.38 -8.59
CA VAL A 209 -5.00 6.24 -8.43
C VAL A 209 -5.27 5.29 -7.27
N THR A 210 -6.04 5.75 -6.32
CA THR A 210 -6.44 5.02 -5.12
C THR A 210 -7.51 3.99 -5.49
N HIS A 211 -7.36 2.73 -5.06
CA HIS A 211 -8.31 1.61 -5.14
C HIS A 211 -9.32 1.69 -6.32
N LEU A 212 -8.79 1.68 -7.55
CA LEU A 212 -9.55 1.85 -8.80
C LEU A 212 -10.91 1.13 -8.78
N PHE A 213 -11.92 1.76 -9.35
CA PHE A 213 -13.35 1.42 -9.40
C PHE A 213 -14.14 1.72 -8.12
N ASN A 214 -13.51 1.74 -6.94
CA ASN A 214 -14.20 1.95 -5.67
C ASN A 214 -14.38 3.44 -5.42
N ALA A 215 -15.60 3.84 -5.01
CA ALA A 215 -16.00 5.24 -4.82
C ALA A 215 -15.66 6.15 -6.04
N MET A 216 -15.92 5.65 -7.25
CA MET A 216 -15.70 6.34 -8.52
C MET A 216 -16.94 6.22 -9.42
N ALA A 217 -17.06 7.14 -10.39
CA ALA A 217 -18.05 6.97 -11.45
C ALA A 217 -17.78 5.66 -12.23
N PRO A 218 -18.81 4.87 -12.55
CA PRO A 218 -18.65 3.65 -13.33
C PRO A 218 -18.03 3.93 -14.70
N LEU A 219 -17.19 3.01 -15.19
CA LEU A 219 -16.64 3.09 -16.54
C LEU A 219 -17.78 3.03 -17.58
N HIS A 220 -17.93 4.09 -18.34
CA HIS A 220 -18.90 4.15 -19.42
C HIS A 220 -18.21 4.55 -20.74
N HIS A 221 -18.51 3.86 -21.84
CA HIS A 221 -17.81 4.00 -23.12
C HIS A 221 -17.87 5.40 -23.76
N ARG A 222 -18.80 6.26 -23.36
CA ARG A 222 -18.92 7.68 -23.81
C ARG A 222 -18.60 8.67 -22.70
N ALA A 223 -18.48 8.23 -21.45
CA ALA A 223 -18.12 9.03 -20.28
C ALA A 223 -17.18 8.21 -19.38
N PRO A 224 -15.93 7.98 -19.80
CA PRO A 224 -15.05 7.00 -19.16
C PRO A 224 -14.59 7.41 -17.75
N GLY A 225 -14.70 8.69 -17.39
CA GLY A 225 -14.32 9.20 -16.08
C GLY A 225 -12.85 8.93 -15.72
N LEU A 226 -12.54 8.99 -14.43
CA LEU A 226 -11.21 8.65 -13.93
C LEU A 226 -10.83 7.21 -14.26
N VAL A 227 -11.77 6.26 -14.18
CA VAL A 227 -11.49 4.84 -14.45
C VAL A 227 -10.93 4.63 -15.85
N GLY A 228 -11.55 5.26 -16.86
CA GLY A 228 -11.07 5.15 -18.24
C GLY A 228 -9.69 5.80 -18.44
N VAL A 229 -9.46 6.96 -17.83
CA VAL A 229 -8.16 7.64 -17.89
C VAL A 229 -7.09 6.79 -17.21
N ALA A 230 -7.36 6.24 -16.03
CA ALA A 230 -6.42 5.40 -15.29
C ALA A 230 -5.98 4.15 -16.06
N LEU A 231 -6.93 3.52 -16.77
CA LEU A 231 -6.63 2.33 -17.59
C LEU A 231 -5.80 2.66 -18.84
N ALA A 232 -5.94 3.88 -19.39
CA ALA A 232 -5.36 4.27 -20.67
C ALA A 232 -4.10 5.16 -20.59
N ASP A 233 -3.90 5.89 -19.49
CA ASP A 233 -2.77 6.83 -19.34
C ASP A 233 -1.60 6.18 -18.62
N ASP A 234 -0.49 5.98 -19.33
CA ASP A 234 0.71 5.33 -18.80
C ASP A 234 1.45 6.12 -17.71
N ARG A 235 1.12 7.39 -17.51
CA ARG A 235 1.65 8.21 -16.42
C ARG A 235 1.10 7.83 -15.05
N LEU A 236 -0.08 7.17 -15.02
CA LEU A 236 -0.74 6.78 -13.79
C LEU A 236 -0.36 5.36 -13.38
N ARG A 237 0.11 5.19 -12.16
CA ARG A 237 0.09 3.89 -11.47
C ARG A 237 -1.23 3.75 -10.72
N VAL A 238 -1.65 2.52 -10.46
CA VAL A 238 -3.04 2.28 -10.03
C VAL A 238 -3.12 1.25 -8.93
N GLY A 239 -3.72 1.64 -7.80
CA GLY A 239 -4.03 0.76 -6.67
C GLY A 239 -5.26 -0.11 -6.95
N LEU A 240 -5.19 -1.39 -6.62
CA LEU A 240 -6.33 -2.31 -6.62
C LEU A 240 -6.41 -3.06 -5.29
N ILE A 241 -7.64 -3.35 -4.84
CA ILE A 241 -7.95 -4.24 -3.72
C ILE A 241 -8.45 -5.57 -4.31
N PRO A 242 -7.59 -6.58 -4.49
CA PRO A 242 -7.96 -7.84 -5.13
C PRO A 242 -8.50 -8.86 -4.12
N ASP A 243 -9.53 -8.50 -3.36
CA ASP A 243 -10.14 -9.37 -2.34
C ASP A 243 -11.30 -10.23 -2.87
N GLY A 244 -11.78 -9.96 -4.09
CA GLY A 244 -12.96 -10.61 -4.68
C GLY A 244 -14.31 -10.03 -4.21
N ILE A 245 -14.27 -9.04 -3.30
CA ILE A 245 -15.41 -8.35 -2.71
C ILE A 245 -15.53 -6.93 -3.29
N HIS A 246 -14.46 -6.13 -3.15
CA HIS A 246 -14.36 -4.80 -3.77
C HIS A 246 -14.37 -4.89 -5.29
N LEU A 247 -13.71 -5.91 -5.84
CA LEU A 247 -13.67 -6.17 -7.28
C LEU A 247 -13.94 -7.63 -7.58
N HIS A 248 -14.92 -7.88 -8.43
CA HIS A 248 -15.16 -9.23 -8.96
C HIS A 248 -13.94 -9.72 -9.75
N PRO A 249 -13.54 -11.01 -9.66
CA PRO A 249 -12.33 -11.54 -10.29
C PRO A 249 -12.14 -11.17 -11.77
N PRO A 250 -13.14 -11.25 -12.68
CA PRO A 250 -13.03 -10.75 -14.05
C PRO A 250 -12.65 -9.28 -14.18
N ILE A 251 -13.03 -8.40 -13.24
CA ILE A 251 -12.65 -6.98 -13.26
C ILE A 251 -11.18 -6.83 -12.87
N VAL A 252 -10.70 -7.60 -11.87
CA VAL A 252 -9.28 -7.66 -11.52
C VAL A 252 -8.45 -8.12 -12.73
N ALA A 253 -8.91 -9.15 -13.45
CA ALA A 253 -8.23 -9.65 -14.65
C ALA A 253 -8.21 -8.63 -15.79
N LEU A 254 -9.30 -7.89 -15.99
CA LEU A 254 -9.36 -6.80 -16.99
C LEU A 254 -8.37 -5.69 -16.63
N ALA A 255 -8.39 -5.24 -15.38
CA ALA A 255 -7.50 -4.19 -14.88
C ALA A 255 -6.03 -4.60 -15.00
N GLN A 256 -5.69 -5.83 -14.59
CA GLN A 256 -4.31 -6.34 -14.67
C GLN A 256 -3.78 -6.34 -16.12
N ARG A 257 -4.60 -6.76 -17.10
CA ARG A 257 -4.21 -6.75 -18.52
C ARG A 257 -4.01 -5.34 -19.06
N ALA A 258 -4.86 -4.39 -18.66
CA ALA A 258 -4.77 -3.00 -19.12
C ALA A 258 -3.60 -2.25 -18.47
N LEU A 259 -3.34 -2.50 -17.19
CA LEU A 259 -2.35 -1.78 -16.39
C LEU A 259 -0.94 -2.36 -16.52
N GLY A 260 -0.82 -3.68 -16.66
CA GLY A 260 0.49 -4.33 -16.70
C GLY A 260 1.33 -4.00 -15.46
N ALA A 261 2.53 -3.48 -15.67
CA ALA A 261 3.47 -3.10 -14.60
C ALA A 261 3.06 -1.84 -13.81
N ARG A 262 2.00 -1.14 -14.21
CA ARG A 262 1.47 0.04 -13.50
C ARG A 262 0.55 -0.33 -12.33
N LEU A 263 0.10 -1.60 -12.26
CA LEU A 263 -0.75 -2.09 -11.20
C LEU A 263 0.02 -2.18 -9.88
N THR A 264 -0.58 -1.67 -8.79
CA THR A 264 -0.14 -1.88 -7.41
C THR A 264 -1.23 -2.57 -6.61
N ILE A 265 -0.88 -3.59 -5.81
CA ILE A 265 -1.79 -4.14 -4.81
C ILE A 265 -1.78 -3.19 -3.60
N VAL A 266 -2.95 -2.86 -3.10
CA VAL A 266 -3.15 -2.22 -1.80
C VAL A 266 -4.10 -3.06 -0.98
N THR A 267 -3.96 -3.03 0.33
CA THR A 267 -4.89 -3.75 1.20
C THR A 267 -6.13 -2.92 1.49
N ASP A 268 -5.99 -1.63 1.66
CA ASP A 268 -7.01 -0.77 2.27
C ASP A 268 -7.53 -1.37 3.58
N ALA A 269 -6.62 -2.06 4.30
CA ALA A 269 -6.94 -2.77 5.52
C ALA A 269 -7.32 -1.80 6.63
N VAL A 270 -8.29 -2.23 7.44
CA VAL A 270 -8.73 -1.52 8.66
C VAL A 270 -8.43 -2.37 9.89
N GLY A 271 -8.81 -1.93 11.08
CA GLY A 271 -8.60 -2.67 12.33
C GLY A 271 -9.04 -4.14 12.32
N ALA A 272 -9.90 -4.50 11.37
CA ALA A 272 -10.41 -5.85 11.17
C ALA A 272 -9.38 -6.86 10.63
N LEU A 273 -8.32 -6.41 9.95
CA LEU A 273 -7.28 -7.29 9.42
C LEU A 273 -6.70 -8.17 10.54
N GLY A 274 -6.73 -9.49 10.34
CA GLY A 274 -6.21 -10.47 11.31
C GLY A 274 -7.06 -10.65 12.57
N MET A 275 -8.24 -10.03 12.62
CA MET A 275 -9.21 -10.20 13.71
C MET A 275 -10.32 -11.18 13.32
N PRO A 276 -10.94 -11.88 14.28
CA PRO A 276 -12.14 -12.68 14.01
C PRO A 276 -13.28 -11.79 13.51
N GLY A 277 -14.23 -12.40 12.79
CA GLY A 277 -15.45 -11.72 12.34
C GLY A 277 -16.26 -11.13 13.51
N GLY A 278 -17.14 -10.17 13.19
CA GLY A 278 -17.97 -9.46 14.17
C GLY A 278 -17.80 -7.96 14.10
N THR A 279 -18.14 -7.26 15.19
CA THR A 279 -18.10 -5.80 15.27
C THR A 279 -16.71 -5.28 15.54
N GLN A 280 -16.26 -4.33 14.74
CA GLN A 280 -14.97 -3.63 14.83
C GLN A 280 -15.20 -2.12 14.70
N ARG A 281 -14.11 -1.32 14.71
CA ARG A 281 -14.16 0.14 14.54
C ARG A 281 -13.33 0.61 13.35
N LEU A 282 -13.81 1.68 12.70
CA LEU A 282 -13.09 2.50 11.74
C LEU A 282 -13.29 3.97 12.13
N GLY A 283 -12.30 4.59 12.75
CA GLY A 283 -12.42 5.89 13.38
C GLY A 283 -13.49 5.87 14.48
N ARG A 284 -14.53 6.71 14.31
CA ARG A 284 -15.69 6.77 15.20
C ARG A 284 -16.85 5.89 14.77
N ARG A 285 -16.73 5.20 13.64
CA ARG A 285 -17.81 4.38 13.07
C ARG A 285 -17.65 2.92 13.48
N GLU A 286 -18.78 2.26 13.69
CA GLU A 286 -18.83 0.82 13.87
C GLU A 286 -18.91 0.14 12.50
N VAL A 287 -18.16 -0.94 12.33
CA VAL A 287 -18.17 -1.78 11.13
C VAL A 287 -18.42 -3.23 11.51
N THR A 288 -19.09 -3.96 10.65
CA THR A 288 -19.29 -5.41 10.78
C THR A 288 -18.37 -6.13 9.80
N VAL A 289 -17.65 -7.13 10.29
CA VAL A 289 -16.76 -7.98 9.51
C VAL A 289 -17.45 -9.32 9.28
N GLY A 290 -17.70 -9.64 8.02
CA GLY A 290 -18.31 -10.90 7.59
C GLY A 290 -17.64 -11.46 6.34
N ASP A 291 -18.21 -12.56 5.81
CA ASP A 291 -17.73 -13.19 4.57
C ASP A 291 -17.88 -12.28 3.34
N ASP A 292 -18.75 -11.29 3.42
CA ASP A 292 -19.01 -10.29 2.39
C ASP A 292 -18.20 -8.99 2.58
N GLY A 293 -17.17 -9.01 3.45
CA GLY A 293 -16.23 -7.93 3.70
C GLY A 293 -16.52 -7.14 4.97
N VAL A 294 -15.93 -5.95 5.03
CA VAL A 294 -16.08 -4.99 6.14
C VAL A 294 -17.10 -3.96 5.74
N ARG A 295 -18.19 -3.82 6.52
CA ARG A 295 -19.32 -2.96 6.16
C ARG A 295 -19.78 -2.06 7.28
N LEU A 296 -20.25 -0.87 6.89
CA LEU A 296 -21.06 0.00 7.75
C LEU A 296 -22.48 -0.56 7.89
N ALA A 297 -23.24 -0.03 8.85
CA ALA A 297 -24.63 -0.43 9.09
C ALA A 297 -25.58 -0.24 7.87
N ASP A 298 -25.26 0.67 6.96
CA ASP A 298 -25.99 0.91 5.71
C ASP A 298 -25.56 0.00 4.56
N GLY A 299 -24.63 -0.95 4.81
CA GLY A 299 -24.11 -1.89 3.82
C GLY A 299 -22.93 -1.36 2.99
N THR A 300 -22.51 -0.11 3.17
CA THR A 300 -21.34 0.47 2.47
C THR A 300 -20.06 -0.29 2.88
N LEU A 301 -19.24 -0.69 1.91
CA LEU A 301 -17.91 -1.24 2.18
C LEU A 301 -17.03 -0.18 2.87
N ALA A 302 -16.26 -0.58 3.86
CA ALA A 302 -15.49 0.31 4.73
C ALA A 302 -14.08 -0.22 4.94
N GLY A 303 -13.25 -0.06 3.92
CA GLY A 303 -11.95 -0.70 3.84
C GLY A 303 -12.07 -2.23 3.76
N SER A 304 -10.99 -2.93 4.00
CA SER A 304 -10.91 -4.39 3.88
C SER A 304 -10.36 -5.06 5.14
N ASN A 305 -10.46 -6.40 5.16
CA ASN A 305 -9.68 -7.28 6.03
C ASN A 305 -8.65 -8.09 5.23
N LEU A 306 -8.32 -7.64 4.00
CA LEU A 306 -7.35 -8.28 3.12
C LEU A 306 -5.93 -8.14 3.68
N SER A 307 -5.21 -9.24 3.76
CA SER A 307 -3.76 -9.20 3.99
C SER A 307 -3.01 -9.10 2.65
N MET A 308 -1.80 -8.52 2.66
CA MET A 308 -1.03 -8.33 1.43
C MET A 308 -0.65 -9.67 0.77
N ASP A 309 -0.27 -10.67 1.54
CA ASP A 309 0.04 -12.01 1.05
C ASP A 309 -1.18 -12.69 0.42
N GLN A 310 -2.39 -12.49 0.97
CA GLN A 310 -3.62 -12.96 0.35
C GLN A 310 -3.93 -12.20 -0.94
N GLY A 311 -3.69 -10.90 -0.97
CA GLY A 311 -3.85 -10.07 -2.18
C GLY A 311 -2.96 -10.55 -3.33
N VAL A 312 -1.72 -10.94 -3.04
CA VAL A 312 -0.80 -11.54 -4.02
C VAL A 312 -1.35 -12.86 -4.57
N ARG A 313 -1.78 -13.78 -3.70
CA ARG A 313 -2.38 -15.05 -4.14
C ARG A 313 -3.65 -14.85 -4.95
N ASN A 314 -4.52 -13.95 -4.50
CA ASN A 314 -5.76 -13.61 -5.20
C ASN A 314 -5.49 -13.05 -6.60
N LEU A 315 -4.49 -12.16 -6.75
CA LEU A 315 -4.15 -11.63 -8.06
C LEU A 315 -3.76 -12.75 -9.04
N VAL A 316 -2.94 -13.71 -8.60
CA VAL A 316 -2.60 -14.89 -9.42
C VAL A 316 -3.84 -15.73 -9.71
N ALA A 317 -4.65 -16.04 -8.72
CA ALA A 317 -5.84 -16.88 -8.85
C ALA A 317 -6.89 -16.25 -9.79
N PHE A 318 -7.11 -14.94 -9.70
CA PHE A 318 -8.14 -14.25 -10.49
C PHE A 318 -7.72 -13.96 -11.92
N THR A 319 -6.40 -13.82 -12.16
CA THR A 319 -5.89 -13.38 -13.47
C THR A 319 -5.17 -14.45 -14.25
N GLY A 320 -4.65 -15.49 -13.58
CA GLY A 320 -3.74 -16.47 -14.15
C GLY A 320 -2.36 -15.91 -14.48
N CYS A 321 -2.00 -14.73 -13.94
CA CYS A 321 -0.69 -14.14 -14.21
C CYS A 321 0.44 -14.94 -13.54
N PRO A 322 1.67 -14.88 -14.05
CA PRO A 322 2.82 -15.47 -13.38
C PRO A 322 3.02 -14.89 -11.97
N PRO A 323 3.50 -15.69 -10.99
CA PRO A 323 3.83 -15.20 -9.65
C PRO A 323 4.69 -13.94 -9.63
N SER A 324 5.66 -13.82 -10.52
CA SER A 324 6.53 -12.62 -10.62
C SER A 324 5.76 -11.33 -10.92
N VAL A 325 4.62 -11.41 -11.63
CA VAL A 325 3.76 -10.25 -11.93
C VAL A 325 3.03 -9.80 -10.67
N ALA A 326 2.48 -10.72 -9.89
CA ALA A 326 1.79 -10.39 -8.64
C ALA A 326 2.77 -9.85 -7.59
N LEU A 327 3.97 -10.43 -7.49
CA LEU A 327 5.04 -9.95 -6.60
C LEU A 327 5.56 -8.58 -7.02
N HIS A 328 5.65 -8.31 -8.33
CA HIS A 328 5.95 -6.98 -8.85
C HIS A 328 4.89 -5.95 -8.39
N ALA A 329 3.61 -6.31 -8.50
CA ALA A 329 2.50 -5.44 -8.09
C ALA A 329 2.44 -5.20 -6.57
N ALA A 330 3.01 -6.09 -5.75
CA ALA A 330 3.04 -5.98 -4.29
C ALA A 330 4.33 -5.33 -3.74
N ALA A 331 5.40 -5.27 -4.53
CA ALA A 331 6.70 -4.80 -4.05
C ALA A 331 7.32 -3.72 -4.94
N THR A 332 7.61 -4.04 -6.20
CA THR A 332 8.35 -3.14 -7.11
C THR A 332 7.50 -1.95 -7.56
N ALA A 333 6.26 -2.20 -7.98
CA ALA A 333 5.37 -1.15 -8.47
C ALA A 333 5.02 -0.13 -7.36
N PRO A 334 4.66 -0.52 -6.11
CA PRO A 334 4.41 0.45 -5.05
C PRO A 334 5.67 1.21 -4.60
N ALA A 335 6.85 0.58 -4.57
CA ALA A 335 8.10 1.30 -4.33
C ALA A 335 8.34 2.39 -5.39
N ALA A 336 8.06 2.07 -6.66
CA ALA A 336 8.18 3.03 -7.76
C ALA A 336 7.16 4.18 -7.70
N VAL A 337 5.96 4.01 -7.10
CA VAL A 337 5.03 5.13 -6.82
C VAL A 337 5.71 6.17 -5.94
N LEU A 338 6.49 5.73 -4.96
CA LEU A 338 7.18 6.62 -4.02
C LEU A 338 8.56 7.10 -4.50
N GLY A 339 8.99 6.67 -5.69
CA GLY A 339 10.34 6.94 -6.19
C GLY A 339 11.45 6.21 -5.39
N ASP A 340 11.10 5.19 -4.60
CA ASP A 340 12.07 4.43 -3.81
C ASP A 340 12.74 3.37 -4.68
N THR A 341 14.00 3.57 -4.99
CA THR A 341 14.83 2.65 -5.79
C THR A 341 15.55 1.60 -4.95
N THR A 342 15.44 1.70 -3.62
CA THR A 342 16.11 0.78 -2.69
C THR A 342 15.23 -0.39 -2.27
N ARG A 343 13.92 -0.35 -2.55
CA ARG A 343 12.94 -1.40 -2.25
C ARG A 343 12.33 -2.00 -3.52
N GLY A 344 11.61 -3.10 -3.35
CA GLY A 344 10.96 -3.81 -4.47
C GLY A 344 11.91 -4.59 -5.37
N THR A 345 13.17 -4.76 -4.95
CA THR A 345 14.22 -5.55 -5.61
C THR A 345 15.12 -6.21 -4.58
N LEU A 346 15.80 -7.29 -4.99
CA LEU A 346 16.82 -7.98 -4.17
C LEU A 346 18.22 -7.86 -4.80
N SER A 347 18.44 -6.86 -5.62
CA SER A 347 19.74 -6.57 -6.22
C SER A 347 20.72 -6.03 -5.16
N PRO A 348 22.04 -6.27 -5.30
CA PRO A 348 23.03 -5.67 -4.41
C PRO A 348 22.89 -4.15 -4.29
N GLY A 349 22.94 -3.63 -3.07
CA GLY A 349 22.69 -2.23 -2.74
C GLY A 349 21.23 -1.89 -2.45
N ALA A 350 20.30 -2.81 -2.65
CA ALA A 350 18.92 -2.67 -2.19
C ALA A 350 18.80 -2.98 -0.69
N ARG A 351 17.70 -2.59 -0.08
CA ARG A 351 17.39 -3.02 1.28
C ARG A 351 17.16 -4.52 1.34
N ALA A 352 17.63 -5.14 2.39
CA ALA A 352 17.44 -6.57 2.63
C ALA A 352 16.04 -6.84 3.20
N ASP A 353 15.03 -6.43 2.46
CA ASP A 353 13.61 -6.63 2.74
C ASP A 353 13.10 -7.75 1.84
N ALA A 354 12.76 -8.91 2.41
CA ALA A 354 12.39 -10.11 1.64
C ALA A 354 11.25 -10.89 2.29
N VAL A 355 10.52 -11.63 1.46
CA VAL A 355 9.58 -12.67 1.87
C VAL A 355 10.04 -14.02 1.35
N LEU A 356 9.87 -15.05 2.17
CA LEU A 356 10.03 -16.45 1.80
C LEU A 356 8.63 -17.04 1.63
N LEU A 357 8.39 -17.69 0.50
CA LEU A 357 7.09 -18.16 0.09
C LEU A 357 7.18 -19.64 -0.34
N THR A 358 6.10 -20.38 -0.14
CA THR A 358 5.92 -21.68 -0.81
C THR A 358 5.73 -21.49 -2.32
N GLU A 359 5.74 -22.56 -3.10
CA GLU A 359 5.41 -22.52 -4.54
C GLU A 359 3.99 -21.96 -4.79
N ASP A 360 3.05 -22.19 -3.86
CA ASP A 360 1.67 -21.67 -3.91
C ASP A 360 1.56 -20.25 -3.32
N LEU A 361 2.69 -19.56 -3.09
CA LEU A 361 2.79 -18.20 -2.58
C LEU A 361 2.25 -18.01 -1.15
N HIS A 362 2.17 -19.07 -0.33
CA HIS A 362 1.93 -18.89 1.11
C HIS A 362 3.17 -18.34 1.79
N LEU A 363 2.97 -17.34 2.64
CA LEU A 363 4.04 -16.70 3.40
C LEU A 363 4.62 -17.67 4.43
N VAL A 364 5.93 -17.85 4.40
CA VAL A 364 6.70 -18.66 5.35
C VAL A 364 7.49 -17.77 6.30
N ALA A 365 8.20 -16.79 5.77
CA ALA A 365 8.98 -15.87 6.60
C ALA A 365 9.05 -14.47 5.98
N THR A 366 9.26 -13.47 6.84
CA THR A 366 9.47 -12.06 6.44
C THR A 366 10.75 -11.54 7.05
N ILE A 367 11.59 -10.96 6.21
CA ILE A 367 12.87 -10.36 6.56
C ILE A 367 12.75 -8.86 6.31
N VAL A 368 13.09 -8.05 7.32
CA VAL A 368 13.12 -6.58 7.23
C VAL A 368 14.51 -6.11 7.61
N GLY A 369 15.18 -5.41 6.70
CA GLY A 369 16.54 -4.92 6.92
C GLY A 369 17.51 -6.04 7.35
N GLY A 370 17.39 -7.23 6.75
CA GLY A 370 18.25 -8.39 7.07
C GLY A 370 17.95 -9.05 8.42
N VAL A 371 16.78 -8.78 9.03
CA VAL A 371 16.33 -9.40 10.29
C VAL A 371 15.05 -10.18 10.04
N VAL A 372 15.01 -11.45 10.42
CA VAL A 372 13.77 -12.25 10.36
C VAL A 372 12.81 -11.74 11.43
N LEU A 373 11.65 -11.21 11.03
CA LEU A 373 10.64 -10.68 11.94
C LEU A 373 9.38 -11.55 12.02
N HIS A 374 9.18 -12.41 11.04
CA HIS A 374 8.14 -13.43 11.06
C HIS A 374 8.72 -14.73 10.49
N ASP A 375 8.40 -15.85 11.13
CA ASP A 375 8.74 -17.20 10.68
C ASP A 375 7.64 -18.17 11.18
N SER A 376 6.99 -18.84 10.27
CA SER A 376 5.90 -19.77 10.55
C SER A 376 6.33 -21.24 10.55
N ARG A 377 7.65 -21.51 10.40
CA ARG A 377 8.21 -22.87 10.40
C ARG A 377 8.31 -23.45 11.79
#